data_5f1a0fefb398c05156298fb6f8e84e17
#
_entry.id   5f1a0fefb398c05156298fb6f8e84e17
#
_cell.length_a   1.000
_cell.length_b   1.000
_cell.length_c   1.000
_cell.angle_alpha   90.00
_cell.angle_beta   90.00
_cell.angle_gamma   90.00
#
_symmetry.space_group_name_H-M   'P 1'
#
loop_
_entity.id
_entity.type
_entity.pdbx_description
1 polymer ?
#
loop_
_entity_poly.entity_id
_entity_poly.type
_entity_poly.pdbx_seq_one_letter_code
_entity_poly.pdbx_strand_id
1 'polypeptide(L)'
;MRSEALRTLLLTGALLLAVPAMAADLHAQVAASLMRPEQRSLRPMQWSPPPKLVALYFGADWCAPCHAFVPTLRSVRDALREAGADTGVVYVSLDESEAALRRYMHAQDMPWPVLDPRRAARMPALQALAGLGPPNLVLIDADGKVLANGWQGRRYEGLQPVLKEWTKRACAQQQASCPSGL
;
A
#
# COMPACT_ATOMS: atom_id res chain seq x y z
N MET A 1 35.00 -5.56 66.82
CA MET A 1 34.67 -4.28 66.11
C MET A 1 34.52 -4.64 64.65
N ARG A 2 33.29 -4.75 64.20
CA ARG A 2 32.94 -5.36 62.90
C ARG A 2 32.55 -4.28 61.94
N SER A 3 33.26 -4.24 60.79
CA SER A 3 33.03 -3.32 59.67
C SER A 3 31.95 -3.93 58.77
N GLU A 4 30.83 -3.26 58.65
CA GLU A 4 29.74 -3.60 57.70
C GLU A 4 29.99 -2.83 56.37
N ALA A 5 30.34 -3.56 55.35
CA ALA A 5 30.52 -3.01 53.98
C ALA A 5 29.16 -2.95 53.29
N LEU A 6 28.69 -1.74 53.05
CA LEU A 6 27.47 -1.43 52.31
C LEU A 6 27.69 -1.64 50.81
N ARG A 7 27.10 -2.71 50.28
CA ARG A 7 27.10 -2.97 48.80
C ARG A 7 25.96 -2.21 48.15
N THR A 8 26.29 -1.11 47.50
CA THR A 8 25.36 -0.35 46.66
C THR A 8 25.23 -1.05 45.30
N LEU A 9 24.08 -1.66 45.05
CA LEU A 9 23.75 -2.29 43.77
C LEU A 9 23.21 -1.24 42.83
N LEU A 10 24.01 -0.81 41.86
CA LEU A 10 23.58 0.08 40.80
C LEU A 10 22.81 -0.74 39.74
N LEU A 11 21.47 -0.65 39.77
CA LEU A 11 20.59 -1.13 38.72
C LEU A 11 20.61 -0.13 37.56
N THR A 12 21.44 -0.37 36.55
CA THR A 12 21.37 0.32 35.24
C THR A 12 20.20 -0.25 34.46
N GLY A 13 19.06 0.42 34.54
CA GLY A 13 17.90 0.15 33.71
C GLY A 13 18.18 0.53 32.24
N ALA A 14 18.41 -0.46 31.38
CA ALA A 14 18.45 -0.26 29.94
C ALA A 14 17.02 0.03 29.46
N LEU A 15 16.72 1.31 29.20
CA LEU A 15 15.49 1.74 28.56
C LEU A 15 15.57 1.31 27.07
N LEU A 16 15.03 0.15 26.75
CA LEU A 16 14.81 -0.31 25.37
C LEU A 16 13.76 0.63 24.74
N LEU A 17 14.23 1.57 23.94
CA LEU A 17 13.37 2.35 23.06
C LEU A 17 12.73 1.39 22.05
N ALA A 18 11.49 1.00 22.30
CA ALA A 18 10.68 0.28 21.35
C ALA A 18 10.43 1.19 20.14
N VAL A 19 11.22 1.00 19.06
CA VAL A 19 10.95 1.58 17.76
C VAL A 19 9.57 1.09 17.31
N PRO A 20 8.66 1.97 16.84
CA PRO A 20 7.33 1.54 16.44
C PRO A 20 7.43 0.60 15.23
N ALA A 21 7.35 -0.70 15.50
CA ALA A 21 7.36 -1.78 14.50
C ALA A 21 6.12 -1.77 13.58
N MET A 22 5.18 -0.84 13.79
CA MET A 22 3.89 -0.85 13.09
C MET A 22 3.95 -0.32 11.65
N ALA A 23 4.89 0.57 11.31
CA ALA A 23 4.98 1.11 9.95
C ALA A 23 5.74 0.15 9.00
N ALA A 24 6.81 -0.47 9.48
CA ALA A 24 7.57 -1.47 8.72
C ALA A 24 6.76 -2.74 8.38
N ASP A 25 5.69 -3.00 9.13
CA ASP A 25 4.86 -4.19 8.98
C ASP A 25 3.84 -4.08 7.83
N LEU A 26 3.34 -2.88 7.47
CA LEU A 26 2.28 -2.74 6.45
C LEU A 26 2.75 -3.19 5.06
N HIS A 27 3.92 -2.74 4.60
CA HIS A 27 4.44 -3.14 3.28
C HIS A 27 4.69 -4.66 3.22
N ALA A 28 5.29 -5.23 4.27
CA ALA A 28 5.53 -6.66 4.38
C ALA A 28 4.22 -7.46 4.45
N GLN A 29 3.22 -7.01 5.23
CA GLN A 29 1.90 -7.63 5.31
C GLN A 29 1.17 -7.60 3.96
N VAL A 30 1.23 -6.47 3.24
CA VAL A 30 0.69 -6.34 1.89
C VAL A 30 1.37 -7.32 0.94
N ALA A 31 2.71 -7.33 0.89
CA ALA A 31 3.48 -8.21 0.01
C ALA A 31 3.23 -9.71 0.27
N ALA A 32 3.03 -10.10 1.54
CA ALA A 32 2.72 -11.48 1.94
C ALA A 32 1.27 -11.90 1.70
N SER A 33 0.40 -10.98 1.28
CA SER A 33 -1.05 -11.22 1.18
C SER A 33 -1.60 -11.02 -0.23
N LEU A 34 -0.72 -11.05 -1.23
CA LEU A 34 -1.10 -10.83 -2.62
C LEU A 34 -1.77 -12.06 -3.22
N MET A 35 -2.80 -11.79 -4.02
CA MET A 35 -3.53 -12.76 -4.82
C MET A 35 -3.62 -12.26 -6.26
N ARG A 36 -3.78 -13.18 -7.19
CA ARG A 36 -4.14 -12.87 -8.57
C ARG A 36 -5.44 -13.59 -8.94
N PRO A 37 -6.32 -12.98 -9.75
CA PRO A 37 -7.50 -13.67 -10.23
C PRO A 37 -7.10 -14.76 -11.23
N GLU A 38 -7.72 -15.93 -11.07
CA GLU A 38 -7.82 -16.97 -12.07
C GLU A 38 -9.30 -17.14 -12.44
N GLN A 39 -9.61 -18.03 -13.38
CA GLN A 39 -10.96 -18.13 -13.96
C GLN A 39 -12.10 -18.18 -12.92
N ARG A 40 -11.94 -18.92 -11.81
CA ARG A 40 -12.99 -19.11 -10.81
C ARG A 40 -12.55 -18.85 -9.36
N SER A 41 -11.31 -18.48 -9.14
CA SER A 41 -10.74 -18.32 -7.80
C SER A 41 -9.63 -17.25 -7.77
N LEU A 42 -9.23 -16.88 -6.56
CA LEU A 42 -8.00 -16.14 -6.34
C LEU A 42 -6.88 -17.12 -5.99
N ARG A 43 -5.70 -16.93 -6.57
CA ARG A 43 -4.49 -17.71 -6.26
C ARG A 43 -3.46 -16.85 -5.58
N PRO A 44 -2.77 -17.36 -4.55
CA PRO A 44 -1.64 -16.67 -3.95
C PRO A 44 -0.58 -16.32 -4.99
N MET A 45 -0.03 -15.12 -4.86
CA MET A 45 1.15 -14.69 -5.61
C MET A 45 2.13 -13.97 -4.71
N GLN A 46 3.36 -13.84 -5.15
CA GLN A 46 4.41 -13.12 -4.45
C GLN A 46 5.16 -12.22 -5.42
N TRP A 47 5.56 -11.07 -4.95
CA TRP A 47 6.60 -10.28 -5.58
C TRP A 47 7.98 -10.80 -5.16
N SER A 48 8.93 -10.78 -6.06
CA SER A 48 10.30 -11.16 -5.77
C SER A 48 11.29 -10.31 -6.58
N PRO A 49 11.84 -9.24 -6.00
CA PRO A 49 11.52 -8.62 -4.72
C PRO A 49 10.20 -7.80 -4.76
N PRO A 50 9.64 -7.43 -3.60
CA PRO A 50 8.56 -6.45 -3.54
C PRO A 50 9.02 -5.06 -4.00
N PRO A 51 8.17 -4.29 -4.74
CA PRO A 51 8.52 -2.94 -5.17
C PRO A 51 8.71 -1.99 -3.99
N LYS A 52 9.63 -1.02 -4.14
CA LYS A 52 9.89 0.00 -3.11
C LYS A 52 8.76 1.00 -2.92
N LEU A 53 7.98 1.28 -3.98
CA LEU A 53 6.79 2.11 -3.92
C LEU A 53 5.57 1.29 -4.28
N VAL A 54 4.57 1.28 -3.43
CA VAL A 54 3.31 0.56 -3.66
C VAL A 54 2.14 1.53 -3.58
N ALA A 55 1.37 1.60 -4.66
CA ALA A 55 0.11 2.31 -4.70
C ALA A 55 -1.04 1.34 -4.34
N LEU A 56 -1.66 1.55 -3.20
CA LEU A 56 -2.83 0.80 -2.72
C LEU A 56 -4.08 1.45 -3.30
N TYR A 57 -4.76 0.77 -4.21
CA TYR A 57 -5.98 1.24 -4.85
C TYR A 57 -7.21 0.61 -4.18
N PHE A 58 -8.00 1.41 -3.47
CA PHE A 58 -9.27 1.02 -2.87
C PHE A 58 -10.40 1.30 -3.85
N GLY A 59 -11.12 0.25 -4.24
CA GLY A 59 -12.18 0.33 -5.24
C GLY A 59 -13.19 -0.80 -5.11
N ALA A 60 -14.25 -0.76 -5.92
CA ALA A 60 -15.27 -1.79 -5.98
C ALA A 60 -15.99 -1.81 -7.33
N ASP A 61 -16.57 -2.95 -7.69
CA ASP A 61 -17.34 -3.15 -8.93
C ASP A 61 -18.59 -2.24 -9.00
N TRP A 62 -19.22 -1.98 -7.86
CA TRP A 62 -20.39 -1.09 -7.77
C TRP A 62 -20.06 0.41 -7.83
N CYS A 63 -18.77 0.77 -7.82
CA CYS A 63 -18.31 2.16 -7.74
C CYS A 63 -18.06 2.74 -9.14
N ALA A 64 -19.01 3.48 -9.71
CA ALA A 64 -18.88 4.07 -11.04
C ALA A 64 -17.64 4.99 -11.19
N PRO A 65 -17.29 5.89 -10.23
CA PRO A 65 -16.05 6.65 -10.31
C PRO A 65 -14.79 5.79 -10.30
N CYS A 66 -14.85 4.60 -9.70
CA CYS A 66 -13.75 3.64 -9.70
C CYS A 66 -13.49 3.12 -11.12
N HIS A 67 -14.54 2.77 -11.85
CA HIS A 67 -14.42 2.34 -13.25
C HIS A 67 -13.77 3.42 -14.12
N ALA A 68 -14.15 4.68 -13.92
CA ALA A 68 -13.59 5.81 -14.68
C ALA A 68 -12.10 6.07 -14.36
N PHE A 69 -11.65 5.70 -13.15
CA PHE A 69 -10.28 5.96 -12.69
C PHE A 69 -9.27 4.90 -13.13
N VAL A 70 -9.65 3.62 -13.24
CA VAL A 70 -8.72 2.52 -13.54
C VAL A 70 -7.89 2.73 -14.80
N PRO A 71 -8.42 3.25 -15.93
CA PRO A 71 -7.60 3.54 -17.10
C PRO A 71 -6.46 4.53 -16.82
N THR A 72 -6.73 5.60 -16.07
CA THR A 72 -5.71 6.57 -15.65
C THR A 72 -4.66 5.92 -14.74
N LEU A 73 -5.09 5.13 -13.76
CA LEU A 73 -4.19 4.42 -12.85
C LEU A 73 -3.25 3.47 -13.62
N ARG A 74 -3.80 2.75 -14.62
CA ARG A 74 -3.03 1.87 -15.49
C ARG A 74 -1.98 2.65 -16.29
N SER A 75 -2.41 3.73 -16.94
CA SER A 75 -1.52 4.57 -17.76
C SER A 75 -0.35 5.12 -16.93
N VAL A 76 -0.61 5.65 -15.73
CA VAL A 76 0.44 6.16 -14.85
C VAL A 76 1.39 5.04 -14.41
N ARG A 77 0.83 3.91 -13.94
CA ARG A 77 1.65 2.75 -13.52
C ARG A 77 2.54 2.26 -14.66
N ASP A 78 2.00 2.13 -15.88
CA ASP A 78 2.73 1.57 -17.02
C ASP A 78 3.84 2.53 -17.46
N ALA A 79 3.57 3.84 -17.55
CA ALA A 79 4.58 4.85 -17.83
C ALA A 79 5.72 4.87 -16.80
N LEU A 80 5.41 4.77 -15.51
CA LEU A 80 6.42 4.71 -14.46
C LEU A 80 7.29 3.45 -14.54
N ARG A 81 6.68 2.31 -14.85
CA ARG A 81 7.41 1.03 -15.01
C ARG A 81 8.25 1.00 -16.27
N GLU A 82 7.75 1.54 -17.38
CA GLU A 82 8.50 1.69 -18.62
C GLU A 82 9.70 2.60 -18.43
N ALA A 83 9.55 3.65 -17.65
CA ALA A 83 10.67 4.48 -17.19
C ALA A 83 11.62 3.75 -16.22
N GLY A 84 11.35 2.48 -15.84
CA GLY A 84 12.18 1.63 -14.96
C GLY A 84 11.96 1.87 -13.46
N ALA A 85 10.90 2.59 -13.04
CA ALA A 85 10.61 2.83 -11.63
C ALA A 85 10.31 1.52 -10.88
N ASP A 86 10.90 1.38 -9.69
CA ASP A 86 10.65 0.27 -8.77
C ASP A 86 9.32 0.50 -8.02
N THR A 87 8.22 0.24 -8.74
CA THR A 87 6.88 0.55 -8.26
C THR A 87 5.83 -0.48 -8.70
N GLY A 88 4.76 -0.59 -7.93
CA GLY A 88 3.63 -1.47 -8.21
C GLY A 88 2.31 -0.93 -7.68
N VAL A 89 1.22 -1.56 -8.14
CA VAL A 89 -0.15 -1.31 -7.66
C VAL A 89 -0.65 -2.57 -6.99
N VAL A 90 -1.40 -2.41 -5.91
CA VAL A 90 -2.22 -3.46 -5.28
C VAL A 90 -3.65 -2.99 -5.20
N TYR A 91 -4.57 -3.78 -5.71
CA TYR A 91 -5.98 -3.54 -5.53
C TYR A 91 -6.43 -3.99 -4.13
N VAL A 92 -7.12 -3.12 -3.43
CA VAL A 92 -7.78 -3.40 -2.15
C VAL A 92 -9.29 -3.34 -2.41
N SER A 93 -9.91 -4.51 -2.52
CA SER A 93 -11.33 -4.60 -2.85
C SER A 93 -12.21 -4.20 -1.67
N LEU A 94 -13.20 -3.38 -1.96
CA LEU A 94 -14.32 -3.04 -1.07
C LEU A 94 -15.62 -3.74 -1.49
N ASP A 95 -15.51 -4.75 -2.37
CA ASP A 95 -16.64 -5.59 -2.77
C ASP A 95 -17.04 -6.56 -1.66
N GLU A 96 -18.33 -6.89 -1.59
CA GLU A 96 -18.88 -7.82 -0.62
C GLU A 96 -18.59 -9.30 -0.93
N SER A 97 -18.12 -9.59 -2.16
CA SER A 97 -17.83 -10.94 -2.59
C SER A 97 -16.61 -11.06 -3.48
N GLU A 98 -15.91 -12.20 -3.38
CA GLU A 98 -14.82 -12.54 -4.29
C GLU A 98 -15.26 -12.57 -5.77
N ALA A 99 -16.52 -12.95 -6.03
CA ALA A 99 -17.05 -12.97 -7.39
C ALA A 99 -17.15 -11.54 -7.98
N ALA A 100 -17.63 -10.56 -7.22
CA ALA A 100 -17.68 -9.15 -7.63
C ALA A 100 -16.28 -8.60 -7.85
N LEU A 101 -15.37 -8.82 -6.90
CA LEU A 101 -13.96 -8.45 -7.01
C LEU A 101 -13.33 -8.97 -8.31
N ARG A 102 -13.45 -10.27 -8.61
CA ARG A 102 -12.88 -10.87 -9.82
C ARG A 102 -13.53 -10.34 -11.09
N ARG A 103 -14.83 -10.14 -11.10
CA ARG A 103 -15.55 -9.53 -12.21
C ARG A 103 -15.03 -8.12 -12.50
N TYR A 104 -14.86 -7.31 -11.47
CA TYR A 104 -14.34 -5.95 -11.60
C TYR A 104 -12.91 -5.95 -12.15
N MET A 105 -12.02 -6.76 -11.58
CA MET A 105 -10.65 -6.87 -12.07
C MET A 105 -10.60 -7.29 -13.54
N HIS A 106 -11.43 -8.25 -13.93
CA HIS A 106 -11.50 -8.73 -15.32
C HIS A 106 -12.08 -7.66 -16.25
N ALA A 107 -13.21 -7.03 -15.88
CA ALA A 107 -13.87 -6.01 -16.69
C ALA A 107 -12.99 -4.76 -16.92
N GLN A 108 -12.07 -4.50 -16.00
CA GLN A 108 -11.14 -3.37 -16.07
C GLN A 108 -9.74 -3.76 -16.53
N ASP A 109 -9.51 -5.02 -16.95
CA ASP A 109 -8.19 -5.56 -17.33
C ASP A 109 -7.07 -5.13 -16.35
N MET A 110 -7.30 -5.31 -15.06
CA MET A 110 -6.33 -4.89 -14.04
C MET A 110 -5.10 -5.80 -14.06
N PRO A 111 -3.89 -5.28 -14.41
CA PRO A 111 -2.69 -6.11 -14.55
C PRO A 111 -1.91 -6.27 -13.24
N TRP A 112 -2.46 -5.82 -12.14
CA TRP A 112 -1.84 -5.86 -10.81
C TRP A 112 -2.55 -6.84 -9.89
N PRO A 113 -1.88 -7.28 -8.79
CA PRO A 113 -2.49 -8.15 -7.81
C PRO A 113 -3.59 -7.46 -7.01
N VAL A 114 -4.43 -8.27 -6.41
CA VAL A 114 -5.36 -7.88 -5.35
C VAL A 114 -4.85 -8.37 -4.00
N LEU A 115 -5.15 -7.64 -2.95
CA LEU A 115 -4.91 -8.10 -1.59
C LEU A 115 -5.95 -9.15 -1.21
N ASP A 116 -5.54 -10.24 -0.55
CA ASP A 116 -6.46 -11.24 -0.01
C ASP A 116 -7.53 -10.55 0.86
N PRO A 117 -8.83 -10.59 0.49
CA PRO A 117 -9.87 -9.86 1.21
C PRO A 117 -9.99 -10.25 2.69
N ARG A 118 -9.73 -11.54 3.00
CA ARG A 118 -9.79 -12.03 4.37
C ARG A 118 -8.64 -11.51 5.23
N ARG A 119 -7.46 -11.36 4.64
CA ARG A 119 -6.29 -10.77 5.30
C ARG A 119 -6.43 -9.26 5.40
N ALA A 120 -6.86 -8.60 4.32
CA ALA A 120 -7.13 -7.16 4.30
C ALA A 120 -8.06 -6.73 5.44
N ALA A 121 -9.16 -7.47 5.67
CA ALA A 121 -10.12 -7.22 6.76
C ALA A 121 -9.49 -7.31 8.17
N ARG A 122 -8.34 -7.97 8.31
CA ARG A 122 -7.62 -8.14 9.58
C ARG A 122 -6.39 -7.24 9.72
N MET A 123 -6.20 -6.27 8.83
CA MET A 123 -5.10 -5.30 8.86
C MET A 123 -5.61 -3.93 9.32
N PRO A 124 -5.61 -3.60 10.62
CA PRO A 124 -6.15 -2.32 11.12
C PRO A 124 -5.46 -1.11 10.48
N ALA A 125 -4.14 -1.19 10.26
CA ALA A 125 -3.37 -0.14 9.60
C ALA A 125 -3.86 0.11 8.16
N LEU A 126 -4.18 -0.95 7.40
CA LEU A 126 -4.75 -0.84 6.06
C LEU A 126 -6.17 -0.26 6.08
N GLN A 127 -7.02 -0.73 7.00
CA GLN A 127 -8.39 -0.26 7.13
C GLN A 127 -8.46 1.24 7.44
N ALA A 128 -7.54 1.73 8.27
CA ALA A 128 -7.43 3.15 8.59
C ALA A 128 -7.10 4.04 7.37
N LEU A 129 -6.57 3.46 6.29
CA LEU A 129 -6.20 4.16 5.06
C LEU A 129 -7.33 4.24 4.04
N ALA A 130 -8.38 3.43 4.17
CA ALA A 130 -9.46 3.33 3.18
C ALA A 130 -10.25 4.63 2.98
N GLY A 131 -10.29 5.49 4.01
CA GLY A 131 -11.11 6.70 4.01
C GLY A 131 -12.60 6.36 4.19
N LEU A 132 -13.48 7.27 3.75
CA LEU A 132 -14.93 7.10 3.92
C LEU A 132 -15.62 6.43 2.72
N GLY A 133 -14.88 6.21 1.64
CA GLY A 133 -15.42 5.52 0.45
C GLY A 133 -14.48 5.56 -0.75
N PRO A 134 -14.72 4.65 -1.73
CA PRO A 134 -13.97 4.57 -2.96
C PRO A 134 -14.40 5.64 -4.00
N PRO A 135 -13.53 5.93 -4.99
CA PRO A 135 -12.18 5.44 -5.10
C PRO A 135 -11.21 6.12 -4.14
N ASN A 136 -10.25 5.38 -3.60
CA ASN A 136 -9.12 5.96 -2.90
C ASN A 136 -7.80 5.39 -3.43
N LEU A 137 -6.75 6.20 -3.36
CA LEU A 137 -5.38 5.81 -3.67
C LEU A 137 -4.49 6.21 -2.50
N VAL A 138 -3.63 5.29 -2.08
CA VAL A 138 -2.65 5.51 -1.00
C VAL A 138 -1.30 5.06 -1.50
N LEU A 139 -0.30 5.92 -1.39
CA LEU A 139 1.09 5.58 -1.71
C LEU A 139 1.85 5.25 -0.44
N ILE A 140 2.50 4.09 -0.42
CA ILE A 140 3.40 3.67 0.67
C ILE A 140 4.81 3.39 0.12
N ASP A 141 5.83 3.56 0.98
CA ASP A 141 7.21 3.16 0.70
C ASP A 141 7.52 1.74 1.21
N ALA A 142 8.78 1.32 1.03
CA ALA A 142 9.25 -0.01 1.43
C ALA A 142 9.22 -0.24 2.96
N ASP A 143 9.16 0.83 3.75
CA ASP A 143 9.05 0.76 5.20
C ASP A 143 7.58 0.79 5.67
N GLY A 144 6.61 0.76 4.73
CA GLY A 144 5.18 0.85 5.00
C GLY A 144 4.70 2.24 5.40
N LYS A 145 5.54 3.26 5.27
CA LYS A 145 5.18 4.65 5.56
C LYS A 145 4.25 5.19 4.48
N VAL A 146 3.16 5.81 4.89
CA VAL A 146 2.24 6.51 3.99
C VAL A 146 2.89 7.80 3.49
N LEU A 147 3.07 7.90 2.18
CA LEU A 147 3.64 9.06 1.49
C LEU A 147 2.56 10.02 1.01
N ALA A 148 1.41 9.48 0.60
CA ALA A 148 0.23 10.24 0.18
C ALA A 148 -1.03 9.39 0.35
N ASN A 149 -2.17 10.04 0.59
CA ASN A 149 -3.49 9.41 0.69
C ASN A 149 -4.52 10.39 0.11
N GLY A 150 -5.45 9.91 -0.71
CA GLY A 150 -6.55 10.69 -1.26
C GLY A 150 -7.55 11.18 -0.21
N TRP A 151 -7.55 10.58 0.98
CA TRP A 151 -8.30 11.03 2.15
C TRP A 151 -7.38 11.62 3.22
N GLN A 152 -7.72 12.80 3.74
CA GLN A 152 -7.08 13.44 4.89
C GLN A 152 -8.08 13.49 6.04
N GLY A 153 -8.10 12.44 6.87
CA GLY A 153 -9.13 12.24 7.86
C GLY A 153 -10.50 12.06 7.19
N ARG A 154 -11.41 13.05 7.36
CA ARG A 154 -12.74 13.02 6.75
C ARG A 154 -12.85 13.83 5.45
N ARG A 155 -11.78 14.47 4.99
CA ARG A 155 -11.75 15.30 3.79
C ARG A 155 -11.14 14.52 2.62
N TYR A 156 -11.89 14.47 1.52
CA TYR A 156 -11.40 13.88 0.28
C TYR A 156 -10.65 14.92 -0.55
N GLU A 157 -9.34 14.70 -0.72
CA GLU A 157 -8.46 15.54 -1.54
C GLU A 157 -8.42 15.07 -3.01
N GLY A 158 -8.95 13.88 -3.26
CA GLY A 158 -8.93 13.27 -4.58
C GLY A 158 -7.69 12.43 -4.86
N LEU A 159 -7.65 11.88 -6.06
CA LEU A 159 -6.61 10.93 -6.47
C LEU A 159 -5.40 11.61 -7.11
N GLN A 160 -5.60 12.80 -7.68
CA GLN A 160 -4.55 13.55 -8.38
C GLN A 160 -3.34 13.90 -7.51
N PRO A 161 -3.51 14.38 -6.25
CA PRO A 161 -2.36 14.64 -5.37
C PRO A 161 -1.52 13.39 -5.13
N VAL A 162 -2.15 12.20 -5.02
CA VAL A 162 -1.44 10.93 -4.82
C VAL A 162 -0.68 10.52 -6.07
N LEU A 163 -1.30 10.63 -7.25
CA LEU A 163 -0.63 10.36 -8.54
C LEU A 163 0.59 11.27 -8.73
N LYS A 164 0.45 12.56 -8.40
CA LYS A 164 1.55 13.53 -8.47
C LYS A 164 2.71 13.17 -7.53
N GLU A 165 2.43 12.81 -6.28
CA GLU A 165 3.47 12.39 -5.33
C GLU A 165 4.10 11.07 -5.76
N TRP A 166 3.31 10.12 -6.30
CA TRP A 166 3.82 8.86 -6.82
C TRP A 166 4.80 9.08 -7.98
N THR A 167 4.40 9.86 -8.98
CA THR A 167 5.27 10.22 -10.11
C THR A 167 6.55 10.87 -9.62
N LYS A 168 6.46 11.87 -8.75
CA LYS A 168 7.61 12.55 -8.16
C LYS A 168 8.58 11.59 -7.45
N ARG A 169 8.05 10.65 -6.63
CA ARG A 169 8.88 9.68 -5.90
C ARG A 169 9.50 8.63 -6.82
N ALA A 170 8.73 8.14 -7.77
CA ALA A 170 9.21 7.19 -8.77
C ALA A 170 10.34 7.80 -9.60
N CYS A 171 10.20 9.06 -9.99
CA CYS A 171 11.23 9.80 -10.72
C CYS A 171 12.50 10.02 -9.89
N ALA A 172 12.37 10.32 -8.62
CA ALA A 172 13.51 10.49 -7.73
C ALA A 172 14.35 9.21 -7.51
N GLN A 173 13.75 8.03 -7.74
CA GLN A 173 14.47 6.74 -7.71
C GLN A 173 15.39 6.58 -8.93
N GLN A 174 15.13 7.31 -9.99
CA GLN A 174 15.86 7.25 -11.24
C GLN A 174 16.55 8.58 -11.50
N GLN A 175 17.85 8.56 -11.56
CA GLN A 175 18.66 9.75 -11.90
C GLN A 175 18.51 10.19 -13.37
N ALA A 176 17.56 9.62 -14.13
CA ALA A 176 17.37 9.90 -15.55
C ALA A 176 15.88 10.04 -15.93
N SER A 177 15.59 11.15 -16.60
CA SER A 177 14.43 11.39 -17.49
C SER A 177 13.05 10.94 -17.01
N CYS A 178 12.40 11.75 -16.20
CA CYS A 178 10.96 11.63 -16.00
C CYS A 178 10.17 12.05 -17.24
N PRO A 179 9.04 11.38 -17.55
CA PRO A 179 8.12 11.85 -18.55
C PRO A 179 7.61 13.24 -18.17
N SER A 180 7.94 14.25 -18.98
CA SER A 180 7.40 15.59 -18.84
C SER A 180 5.94 15.54 -19.29
N GLY A 181 4.97 15.52 -18.35
CA GLY A 181 3.55 15.66 -18.72
C GLY A 181 2.55 14.67 -18.10
N LEU A 182 2.83 14.10 -16.91
CA LEU A 182 1.83 13.37 -16.11
C LEU A 182 1.29 14.25 -14.99
#